data_3e479c3f7d198551f92fb90f11c56408
#
_entry.id   3e479c3f7d198551f92fb90f11c56408
#
_cell.length_a   1.000
_cell.length_b   1.000
_cell.length_c   1.000
_cell.angle_alpha   90.00
_cell.angle_beta   90.00
_cell.angle_gamma   90.00
#
_symmetry.space_group_name_H-M   'P 1'
#
loop_
_entity.id
_entity.type
_entity.pdbx_description
1 polymer ?
#
loop_
_entity_poly.entity_id
_entity_poly.type
_entity_poly.pdbx_seq_one_letter_code
_entity_poly.pdbx_strand_id
1 'polypeptide(L)'
;MLNNKILSCGLTGNFGFFHTKISILYGTNIVSGLNYKKKGSLYLNLPIFSSSYKSVKITKCKISIIFIPSYFCKNIIIENIYSGIKIIVCISEDITLYDMLKIKFFCNKYNILFIGPNSPGIIIPFYKIRLGIFPIKNIIIGNLFIFSRSGTLTYKAIKLSRKNKLGQSLCLGIGGDIIIGLNIKKFFSYFINFNLTKNILIIGEIGSTIENQFLKYKKKKIFFFISGIFSPLKTTMGHSGAINNKFNDILKKIKKIKKYFLILNNLNEINLIK
;
A
#
# COMPACT_ATOMS: atom_id res chain seq x y z
N MET A 1 -10.33 3.75 -16.66
CA MET A 1 -10.03 3.57 -15.21
C MET A 1 -11.12 4.13 -14.28
N LEU A 2 -12.19 4.71 -14.78
CA LEU A 2 -13.06 5.59 -13.98
C LEU A 2 -14.25 4.89 -13.27
N ASN A 3 -14.41 3.59 -13.37
CA ASN A 3 -15.53 2.88 -12.75
C ASN A 3 -15.08 1.73 -11.84
N ASN A 4 -14.06 2.01 -11.01
CA ASN A 4 -13.50 1.01 -10.10
C ASN A 4 -14.41 0.83 -8.89
N LYS A 5 -15.42 -0.01 -9.03
CA LYS A 5 -16.27 -0.45 -7.94
C LYS A 5 -15.47 -1.31 -6.96
N ILE A 6 -15.60 -1.03 -5.66
CA ILE A 6 -14.76 -1.60 -4.61
C ILE A 6 -15.63 -2.36 -3.61
N LEU A 7 -15.21 -3.58 -3.28
CA LEU A 7 -15.77 -4.39 -2.20
C LEU A 7 -14.99 -4.13 -0.91
N SER A 8 -15.68 -3.80 0.19
CA SER A 8 -15.09 -3.66 1.52
C SER A 8 -15.31 -4.91 2.37
N CYS A 9 -14.27 -5.72 2.56
CA CYS A 9 -14.27 -6.86 3.46
C CYS A 9 -13.95 -6.40 4.88
N GLY A 10 -14.93 -6.51 5.79
CA GLY A 10 -14.84 -6.01 7.16
C GLY A 10 -15.62 -4.72 7.44
N LEU A 11 -16.45 -4.25 6.48
CA LEU A 11 -17.29 -3.06 6.63
C LEU A 11 -18.18 -3.09 7.89
N THR A 12 -18.58 -4.25 8.34
CA THR A 12 -19.47 -4.42 9.50
C THR A 12 -18.78 -4.42 10.86
N GLY A 13 -17.43 -4.37 10.89
CA GLY A 13 -16.64 -4.19 12.09
C GLY A 13 -16.26 -2.72 12.31
N ASN A 14 -16.02 -2.31 13.55
CA ASN A 14 -15.76 -0.90 13.90
C ASN A 14 -14.64 -0.27 13.08
N PHE A 15 -13.50 -0.95 12.96
CA PHE A 15 -12.34 -0.46 12.20
C PHE A 15 -12.66 -0.33 10.70
N GLY A 16 -13.21 -1.39 10.10
CA GLY A 16 -13.59 -1.38 8.68
C GLY A 16 -14.69 -0.36 8.37
N PHE A 17 -15.68 -0.21 9.27
CA PHE A 17 -16.73 0.80 9.16
C PHE A 17 -16.14 2.22 9.12
N PHE A 18 -15.29 2.55 10.11
CA PHE A 18 -14.69 3.87 10.20
C PHE A 18 -13.88 4.23 8.95
N HIS A 19 -12.98 3.33 8.52
CA HIS A 19 -12.13 3.61 7.36
C HIS A 19 -12.89 3.58 6.04
N THR A 20 -13.92 2.75 5.91
CA THR A 20 -14.80 2.74 4.74
C THR A 20 -15.59 4.04 4.64
N LYS A 21 -16.15 4.54 5.76
CA LYS A 21 -16.84 5.83 5.81
C LYS A 21 -15.94 6.99 5.34
N ILE A 22 -14.71 7.06 5.84
CA ILE A 22 -13.75 8.10 5.40
C ILE A 22 -13.43 7.95 3.91
N SER A 23 -13.29 6.74 3.40
CA SER A 23 -13.01 6.51 1.98
C SER A 23 -14.16 6.96 1.09
N ILE A 24 -15.40 6.71 1.48
CA ILE A 24 -16.60 7.19 0.77
C ILE A 24 -16.65 8.72 0.79
N LEU A 25 -16.44 9.35 1.95
CA LEU A 25 -16.39 10.81 2.08
C LEU A 25 -15.27 11.44 1.25
N TYR A 26 -14.17 10.73 1.04
CA TYR A 26 -13.08 11.16 0.16
C TYR A 26 -13.43 11.07 -1.32
N GLY A 27 -14.48 10.33 -1.69
CA GLY A 27 -14.96 10.13 -3.06
C GLY A 27 -14.64 8.76 -3.64
N THR A 28 -14.19 7.80 -2.82
CA THR A 28 -13.88 6.44 -3.26
C THR A 28 -15.17 5.65 -3.51
N ASN A 29 -15.31 5.03 -4.68
CA ASN A 29 -16.50 4.31 -5.09
C ASN A 29 -16.58 2.90 -4.46
N ILE A 30 -16.90 2.85 -3.17
CA ILE A 30 -17.19 1.59 -2.47
C ILE A 30 -18.66 1.24 -2.70
N VAL A 31 -18.94 0.04 -3.18
CA VAL A 31 -20.27 -0.36 -3.65
C VAL A 31 -20.91 -1.46 -2.81
N SER A 32 -20.16 -2.13 -1.95
CA SER A 32 -20.68 -3.23 -1.13
C SER A 32 -19.73 -3.60 0.01
N GLY A 33 -20.29 -4.31 1.00
CA GLY A 33 -19.55 -4.97 2.05
C GLY A 33 -19.71 -6.49 2.02
N LEU A 34 -18.85 -7.18 2.78
CA LEU A 34 -18.88 -8.63 2.93
C LEU A 34 -19.04 -9.02 4.39
N ASN A 35 -20.08 -9.80 4.70
CA ASN A 35 -20.24 -10.49 5.97
C ASN A 35 -21.34 -11.56 5.85
N TYR A 36 -20.96 -12.82 6.10
CA TYR A 36 -21.89 -13.93 6.01
C TYR A 36 -23.10 -13.82 6.97
N LYS A 37 -22.84 -13.45 8.24
CA LYS A 37 -23.89 -13.36 9.28
C LYS A 37 -24.83 -12.17 9.11
N LYS A 38 -24.37 -11.09 8.48
CA LYS A 38 -25.11 -9.83 8.27
C LYS A 38 -25.56 -9.63 6.83
N LYS A 39 -25.67 -10.71 6.05
CA LYS A 39 -26.13 -10.66 4.66
C LYS A 39 -27.52 -10.01 4.56
N GLY A 40 -27.72 -9.19 3.54
CA GLY A 40 -28.99 -8.49 3.29
C GLY A 40 -29.17 -7.20 4.09
N SER A 41 -28.32 -6.91 5.08
CA SER A 41 -28.35 -5.63 5.80
C SER A 41 -27.67 -4.52 5.00
N LEU A 42 -27.89 -3.27 5.41
CA LEU A 42 -27.24 -2.08 4.87
C LEU A 42 -26.28 -1.49 5.90
N TYR A 43 -25.07 -1.17 5.46
CA TYR A 43 -24.07 -0.43 6.23
C TYR A 43 -23.55 0.74 5.38
N LEU A 44 -23.62 1.97 5.87
CA LEU A 44 -23.33 3.17 5.10
C LEU A 44 -24.12 3.24 3.78
N ASN A 45 -25.37 2.78 3.80
CA ASN A 45 -26.25 2.62 2.62
C ASN A 45 -25.68 1.66 1.56
N LEU A 46 -24.73 0.79 1.92
CA LEU A 46 -24.15 -0.22 1.05
C LEU A 46 -24.68 -1.61 1.40
N PRO A 47 -25.05 -2.44 0.40
CA PRO A 47 -25.50 -3.80 0.64
C PRO A 47 -24.39 -4.70 1.17
N ILE A 48 -24.73 -5.56 2.13
CA ILE A 48 -23.83 -6.58 2.68
C ILE A 48 -24.14 -7.92 2.02
N PHE A 49 -23.13 -8.49 1.36
CA PHE A 49 -23.24 -9.81 0.73
C PHE A 49 -22.67 -10.91 1.61
N SER A 50 -23.17 -12.14 1.42
CA SER A 50 -22.64 -13.33 2.11
C SER A 50 -21.34 -13.86 1.53
N SER A 51 -21.03 -13.52 0.27
CA SER A 51 -19.84 -14.00 -0.44
C SER A 51 -19.33 -12.97 -1.43
N SER A 52 -18.04 -13.03 -1.72
CA SER A 52 -17.42 -12.19 -2.74
C SER A 52 -17.98 -12.48 -4.12
N TYR A 53 -18.32 -13.74 -4.41
CA TYR A 53 -18.96 -14.13 -5.67
C TYR A 53 -20.26 -13.38 -5.92
N LYS A 54 -21.16 -13.37 -4.91
CA LYS A 54 -22.46 -12.65 -5.02
C LYS A 54 -22.23 -11.15 -5.21
N SER A 55 -21.29 -10.57 -4.43
CA SER A 55 -20.95 -9.15 -4.57
C SER A 55 -20.45 -8.83 -5.98
N VAL A 56 -19.47 -9.59 -6.50
CA VAL A 56 -18.89 -9.36 -7.84
C VAL A 56 -19.95 -9.58 -8.92
N LYS A 57 -20.79 -10.61 -8.80
CA LYS A 57 -21.86 -10.90 -9.78
C LYS A 57 -22.81 -9.71 -9.94
N ILE A 58 -23.22 -9.11 -8.83
CA ILE A 58 -24.21 -8.01 -8.80
C ILE A 58 -23.56 -6.65 -9.08
N THR A 59 -22.48 -6.31 -8.36
CA THR A 59 -21.90 -4.96 -8.43
C THR A 59 -20.86 -4.80 -9.53
N LYS A 60 -20.32 -5.91 -10.07
CA LYS A 60 -19.23 -5.94 -11.04
C LYS A 60 -17.93 -5.31 -10.49
N CYS A 61 -17.71 -5.33 -9.17
CA CYS A 61 -16.49 -4.82 -8.56
C CYS A 61 -15.27 -5.65 -8.98
N LYS A 62 -14.12 -4.99 -9.12
CA LYS A 62 -12.84 -5.60 -9.51
C LYS A 62 -11.74 -5.36 -8.48
N ILE A 63 -12.04 -4.60 -7.46
CA ILE A 63 -11.12 -4.22 -6.40
C ILE A 63 -11.74 -4.61 -5.06
N SER A 64 -10.92 -5.10 -4.13
CA SER A 64 -11.33 -5.29 -2.73
C SER A 64 -10.34 -4.67 -1.77
N ILE A 65 -10.87 -4.23 -0.62
CA ILE A 65 -10.08 -3.82 0.53
C ILE A 65 -10.41 -4.71 1.73
N ILE A 66 -9.36 -5.13 2.47
CA ILE A 66 -9.46 -6.11 3.55
C ILE A 66 -9.15 -5.44 4.89
N PHE A 67 -10.14 -5.47 5.81
CA PHE A 67 -10.07 -4.93 7.18
C PHE A 67 -10.45 -5.98 8.23
N ILE A 68 -10.35 -7.26 7.91
CA ILE A 68 -10.75 -8.35 8.79
C ILE A 68 -9.56 -8.87 9.61
N PRO A 69 -9.78 -9.59 10.73
CA PRO A 69 -8.72 -10.23 11.49
C PRO A 69 -7.87 -11.19 10.64
N SER A 70 -6.57 -11.30 10.95
CA SER A 70 -5.56 -12.01 10.16
C SER A 70 -5.92 -13.46 9.83
N TYR A 71 -6.48 -14.18 10.78
CA TYR A 71 -6.84 -15.60 10.63
C TYR A 71 -7.95 -15.87 9.60
N PHE A 72 -8.74 -14.84 9.23
CA PHE A 72 -9.73 -14.96 8.15
C PHE A 72 -9.20 -14.50 6.80
N CYS A 73 -8.07 -13.77 6.76
CA CYS A 73 -7.59 -13.08 5.57
C CYS A 73 -7.34 -14.02 4.40
N LYS A 74 -6.66 -15.15 4.63
CA LYS A 74 -6.34 -16.12 3.56
C LYS A 74 -7.61 -16.56 2.82
N ASN A 75 -8.63 -16.99 3.55
CA ASN A 75 -9.83 -17.55 2.96
C ASN A 75 -10.58 -16.49 2.13
N ILE A 76 -10.73 -15.28 2.67
CA ILE A 76 -11.41 -14.17 1.98
C ILE A 76 -10.60 -13.69 0.78
N ILE A 77 -9.27 -13.65 0.86
CA ILE A 77 -8.41 -13.26 -0.26
C ILE A 77 -8.53 -14.27 -1.40
N ILE A 78 -8.49 -15.57 -1.09
CA ILE A 78 -8.63 -16.64 -2.09
C ILE A 78 -10.04 -16.60 -2.70
N GLU A 79 -11.08 -16.41 -1.89
CA GLU A 79 -12.46 -16.24 -2.37
C GLU A 79 -12.59 -15.04 -3.31
N ASN A 80 -11.99 -13.89 -2.97
CA ASN A 80 -11.95 -12.70 -3.82
C ASN A 80 -11.30 -13.01 -5.18
N ILE A 81 -10.18 -13.74 -5.18
CA ILE A 81 -9.46 -14.14 -6.40
C ILE A 81 -10.36 -14.97 -7.31
N TYR A 82 -10.98 -16.02 -6.77
CA TYR A 82 -11.89 -16.88 -7.55
C TYR A 82 -13.16 -16.17 -8.00
N SER A 83 -13.59 -15.15 -7.27
CA SER A 83 -14.73 -14.32 -7.66
C SER A 83 -14.42 -13.33 -8.79
N GLY A 84 -13.14 -13.19 -9.20
CA GLY A 84 -12.73 -12.33 -10.31
C GLY A 84 -12.27 -10.94 -9.91
N ILE A 85 -11.97 -10.69 -8.63
CA ILE A 85 -11.26 -9.50 -8.15
C ILE A 85 -9.84 -9.51 -8.73
N LYS A 86 -9.35 -8.33 -9.14
CA LYS A 86 -8.03 -8.16 -9.78
C LYS A 86 -7.04 -7.38 -8.94
N ILE A 87 -7.54 -6.55 -8.02
CA ILE A 87 -6.71 -5.75 -7.12
C ILE A 87 -7.22 -5.99 -5.69
N ILE A 88 -6.32 -6.36 -4.80
CA ILE A 88 -6.62 -6.61 -3.38
C ILE A 88 -5.69 -5.75 -2.53
N VAL A 89 -6.26 -4.94 -1.63
CA VAL A 89 -5.50 -4.14 -0.66
C VAL A 89 -5.77 -4.71 0.72
N CYS A 90 -4.76 -5.27 1.36
CA CYS A 90 -4.85 -5.89 2.67
C CYS A 90 -4.20 -5.00 3.73
N ILE A 91 -5.03 -4.48 4.65
CA ILE A 91 -4.59 -3.62 5.74
C ILE A 91 -4.19 -4.45 6.95
N SER A 92 -4.84 -5.59 7.13
CA SER A 92 -4.61 -6.50 8.26
C SER A 92 -3.14 -6.88 8.40
N GLU A 93 -2.70 -6.96 9.62
CA GLU A 93 -1.36 -7.38 10.05
C GLU A 93 -1.40 -8.82 10.63
N ASP A 94 -0.25 -9.40 10.93
CA ASP A 94 -0.09 -10.71 11.58
C ASP A 94 -0.68 -11.91 10.79
N ILE A 95 -0.69 -11.82 9.46
CA ILE A 95 -0.99 -13.00 8.64
C ILE A 95 0.22 -13.94 8.71
N THR A 96 -0.02 -15.22 9.03
CA THR A 96 1.07 -16.20 9.17
C THR A 96 1.89 -16.33 7.88
N LEU A 97 3.18 -16.67 8.01
CA LEU A 97 4.06 -16.86 6.85
C LEU A 97 3.51 -17.94 5.89
N TYR A 98 2.97 -19.03 6.45
CA TYR A 98 2.36 -20.10 5.66
C TYR A 98 1.15 -19.61 4.83
N ASP A 99 0.27 -18.83 5.45
CA ASP A 99 -0.88 -18.27 4.76
C ASP A 99 -0.48 -17.25 3.69
N MET A 100 0.55 -16.43 3.99
CA MET A 100 1.09 -15.49 3.01
C MET A 100 1.74 -16.17 1.81
N LEU A 101 2.44 -17.30 2.00
CA LEU A 101 2.98 -18.09 0.88
C LEU A 101 1.85 -18.60 -0.02
N LYS A 102 0.76 -19.11 0.57
CA LYS A 102 -0.43 -19.53 -0.20
C LYS A 102 -1.07 -18.36 -0.94
N ILE A 103 -1.32 -17.24 -0.25
CA ILE A 103 -1.87 -16.04 -0.87
C ILE A 103 -1.01 -15.62 -2.08
N LYS A 104 0.32 -15.55 -1.90
CA LYS A 104 1.25 -15.15 -2.94
C LYS A 104 1.24 -16.11 -4.13
N PHE A 105 1.16 -17.42 -3.89
CA PHE A 105 0.99 -18.43 -4.94
C PHE A 105 -0.26 -18.15 -5.79
N PHE A 106 -1.43 -17.96 -5.15
CA PHE A 106 -2.68 -17.68 -5.86
C PHE A 106 -2.65 -16.33 -6.57
N CYS A 107 -2.09 -15.29 -5.94
CA CYS A 107 -1.95 -13.98 -6.56
C CYS A 107 -1.10 -14.05 -7.84
N ASN A 108 -0.02 -14.81 -7.84
CA ASN A 108 0.82 -15.01 -9.04
C ASN A 108 0.06 -15.82 -10.11
N LYS A 109 -0.56 -16.94 -9.72
CA LYS A 109 -1.31 -17.83 -10.65
C LYS A 109 -2.43 -17.09 -11.39
N TYR A 110 -3.18 -16.23 -10.69
CA TYR A 110 -4.33 -15.51 -11.25
C TYR A 110 -4.02 -14.07 -11.64
N ASN A 111 -2.74 -13.69 -11.63
CA ASN A 111 -2.26 -12.36 -12.02
C ASN A 111 -2.89 -11.21 -11.22
N ILE A 112 -3.05 -11.38 -9.91
CA ILE A 112 -3.64 -10.40 -8.98
C ILE A 112 -2.59 -9.36 -8.56
N LEU A 113 -2.98 -8.09 -8.51
CA LEU A 113 -2.21 -7.06 -7.83
C LEU A 113 -2.60 -7.06 -6.34
N PHE A 114 -1.68 -7.54 -5.49
CA PHE A 114 -1.89 -7.61 -4.05
C PHE A 114 -1.01 -6.60 -3.34
N ILE A 115 -1.60 -5.69 -2.56
CA ILE A 115 -0.92 -4.66 -1.75
C ILE A 115 -1.09 -5.02 -0.29
N GLY A 116 0.00 -5.09 0.46
CA GLY A 116 0.05 -5.55 1.84
C GLY A 116 0.64 -6.95 1.98
N PRO A 117 0.41 -7.63 3.11
CA PRO A 117 -0.35 -7.24 4.31
C PRO A 117 0.36 -6.16 5.15
N ASN A 118 -0.21 -5.80 6.32
CA ASN A 118 0.35 -4.82 7.25
C ASN A 118 0.68 -3.49 6.53
N SER A 119 -0.29 -2.97 5.80
CA SER A 119 -0.12 -1.86 4.86
C SER A 119 -1.07 -0.72 5.20
N PRO A 120 -0.64 0.55 5.11
CA PRO A 120 -1.57 1.68 5.16
C PRO A 120 -2.44 1.78 3.90
N GLY A 121 -2.17 0.97 2.86
CA GLY A 121 -2.91 0.92 1.62
C GLY A 121 -2.37 1.81 0.51
N ILE A 122 -3.27 2.35 -0.30
CA ILE A 122 -2.98 3.22 -1.44
C ILE A 122 -3.93 4.41 -1.46
N ILE A 123 -3.40 5.59 -1.80
CA ILE A 123 -4.21 6.79 -2.07
C ILE A 123 -3.76 7.46 -3.36
N ILE A 124 -4.72 7.79 -4.23
CA ILE A 124 -4.50 8.47 -5.52
C ILE A 124 -5.36 9.74 -5.54
N PRO A 125 -4.81 10.89 -5.13
CA PRO A 125 -5.60 12.09 -4.88
C PRO A 125 -6.39 12.59 -6.08
N PHE A 126 -5.80 12.60 -7.25
CA PHE A 126 -6.46 13.06 -8.47
C PHE A 126 -7.74 12.29 -8.80
N TYR A 127 -7.76 10.98 -8.55
CA TYR A 127 -8.95 10.14 -8.79
C TYR A 127 -9.83 9.99 -7.56
N LYS A 128 -9.54 10.67 -6.46
CA LYS A 128 -10.25 10.56 -5.18
C LYS A 128 -10.36 9.11 -4.68
N ILE A 129 -9.33 8.29 -4.96
CA ILE A 129 -9.26 6.89 -4.53
C ILE A 129 -8.45 6.82 -3.23
N ARG A 130 -9.04 6.28 -2.19
CA ARG A 130 -8.41 5.96 -0.90
C ARG A 130 -8.79 4.54 -0.49
N LEU A 131 -7.85 3.62 -0.62
CA LEU A 131 -7.97 2.23 -0.19
C LEU A 131 -6.99 1.98 0.96
N GLY A 132 -7.46 2.09 2.17
CA GLY A 132 -6.63 1.93 3.36
C GLY A 132 -6.94 2.93 4.46
N ILE A 133 -5.90 3.26 5.23
CA ILE A 133 -6.00 4.06 6.46
C ILE A 133 -5.31 5.43 6.36
N PHE A 134 -4.89 5.85 5.17
CA PHE A 134 -4.23 7.14 4.98
C PHE A 134 -5.07 8.30 5.52
N PRO A 135 -4.48 9.22 6.33
CA PRO A 135 -5.16 10.43 6.76
C PRO A 135 -5.37 11.39 5.58
N ILE A 136 -6.61 11.84 5.37
CA ILE A 136 -6.96 12.71 4.24
C ILE A 136 -6.58 14.19 4.45
N LYS A 137 -6.44 14.62 5.71
CA LYS A 137 -6.21 16.04 6.08
C LYS A 137 -5.00 16.67 5.39
N ASN A 138 -3.95 15.91 5.12
CA ASN A 138 -2.70 16.42 4.54
C ASN A 138 -2.52 16.04 3.06
N ILE A 139 -3.53 15.44 2.47
CA ILE A 139 -3.49 15.04 1.06
C ILE A 139 -3.87 16.23 0.19
N ILE A 140 -2.99 16.58 -0.74
CA ILE A 140 -3.25 17.54 -1.81
C ILE A 140 -2.77 16.98 -3.14
N ILE A 141 -3.45 17.30 -4.22
CA ILE A 141 -3.05 16.86 -5.56
C ILE A 141 -1.71 17.49 -5.92
N GLY A 142 -0.79 16.68 -6.44
CA GLY A 142 0.52 17.12 -6.88
C GLY A 142 1.24 16.05 -7.68
N ASN A 143 2.56 16.15 -7.76
CA ASN A 143 3.36 15.32 -8.67
C ASN A 143 4.29 14.32 -7.96
N LEU A 144 4.27 14.26 -6.62
CA LEU A 144 5.12 13.38 -5.85
C LEU A 144 4.45 12.02 -5.63
N PHE A 145 5.08 10.95 -6.10
CA PHE A 145 4.74 9.58 -5.69
C PHE A 145 5.57 9.19 -4.47
N ILE A 146 4.91 8.82 -3.38
CA ILE A 146 5.54 8.30 -2.16
C ILE A 146 5.34 6.79 -2.10
N PHE A 147 6.44 6.05 -2.17
CA PHE A 147 6.49 4.59 -2.04
C PHE A 147 7.20 4.23 -0.73
N SER A 148 6.55 3.48 0.15
CA SER A 148 7.09 3.24 1.49
C SER A 148 6.75 1.86 2.04
N ARG A 149 7.66 1.32 2.85
CA ARG A 149 7.36 0.19 3.74
C ARG A 149 6.70 0.65 5.04
N SER A 150 7.07 1.82 5.54
CA SER A 150 6.63 2.35 6.83
C SER A 150 5.37 3.18 6.71
N GLY A 151 4.34 2.85 7.49
CA GLY A 151 3.12 3.65 7.59
C GLY A 151 3.39 5.03 8.19
N THR A 152 4.07 5.10 9.34
CA THR A 152 4.34 6.35 10.08
C THR A 152 5.20 7.33 9.29
N LEU A 153 6.27 6.84 8.65
CA LEU A 153 7.14 7.67 7.82
C LEU A 153 6.42 8.16 6.56
N THR A 154 5.49 7.38 6.01
CA THR A 154 4.65 7.82 4.90
C THR A 154 3.78 9.01 5.32
N TYR A 155 3.14 8.96 6.49
CA TYR A 155 2.33 10.07 7.00
C TYR A 155 3.16 11.33 7.23
N LYS A 156 4.38 11.18 7.76
CA LYS A 156 5.32 12.30 7.93
C LYS A 156 5.70 12.90 6.58
N ALA A 157 6.04 12.07 5.59
CA ALA A 157 6.38 12.50 4.23
C ALA A 157 5.21 13.23 3.55
N ILE A 158 3.97 12.74 3.69
CA ILE A 158 2.75 13.40 3.20
C ILE A 158 2.59 14.79 3.84
N LYS A 159 2.75 14.91 5.17
CA LYS A 159 2.66 16.19 5.88
C LYS A 159 3.72 17.17 5.39
N LEU A 160 4.95 16.72 5.23
CA LEU A 160 6.07 17.55 4.77
C LEU A 160 5.91 17.96 3.29
N SER A 161 5.48 17.05 2.41
CA SER A 161 5.23 17.39 1.01
C SER A 161 4.12 18.41 0.85
N ARG A 162 3.05 18.34 1.66
CA ARG A 162 2.03 19.39 1.72
C ARG A 162 2.62 20.73 2.14
N LYS A 163 3.42 20.75 3.25
CA LYS A 163 4.07 21.98 3.73
C LYS A 163 4.92 22.64 2.66
N ASN A 164 5.59 21.85 1.83
CA ASN A 164 6.43 22.32 0.73
C ASN A 164 5.67 22.49 -0.61
N LYS A 165 4.34 22.45 -0.61
CA LYS A 165 3.48 22.63 -1.80
C LYS A 165 3.75 21.65 -2.95
N LEU A 166 4.37 20.49 -2.67
CA LEU A 166 4.66 19.47 -3.69
C LEU A 166 3.41 18.66 -4.06
N GLY A 167 2.56 18.40 -3.07
CA GLY A 167 1.40 17.52 -3.24
C GLY A 167 1.76 16.10 -3.64
N GLN A 168 0.76 15.23 -3.70
CA GLN A 168 0.95 13.82 -4.00
C GLN A 168 0.21 13.42 -5.29
N SER A 169 0.88 12.68 -6.17
CA SER A 169 0.24 11.99 -7.28
C SER A 169 -0.29 10.62 -6.82
N LEU A 170 0.46 9.98 -5.94
CA LEU A 170 0.19 8.65 -5.42
C LEU A 170 0.93 8.46 -4.10
N CYS A 171 0.30 7.84 -3.09
CA CYS A 171 1.01 7.29 -1.95
C CYS A 171 0.68 5.80 -1.83
N LEU A 172 1.71 4.98 -1.69
CA LEU A 172 1.60 3.54 -1.54
C LEU A 172 2.41 3.08 -0.35
N GLY A 173 1.74 2.43 0.60
CA GLY A 173 2.39 1.64 1.62
C GLY A 173 2.35 0.17 1.23
N ILE A 174 3.49 -0.50 1.21
CA ILE A 174 3.58 -1.90 0.78
C ILE A 174 3.52 -2.91 1.91
N GLY A 175 3.61 -2.40 3.16
CA GLY A 175 3.59 -3.23 4.36
C GLY A 175 4.97 -3.53 4.94
N GLY A 176 4.96 -3.80 6.26
CA GLY A 176 6.16 -4.05 7.08
C GLY A 176 6.51 -5.53 7.25
N ASP A 177 5.65 -6.45 6.80
CA ASP A 177 5.83 -7.88 7.01
C ASP A 177 7.01 -8.44 6.21
N ILE A 178 7.54 -9.59 6.65
CA ILE A 178 8.65 -10.30 5.99
C ILE A 178 8.27 -10.65 4.55
N ILE A 179 7.06 -11.18 4.35
CA ILE A 179 6.54 -11.53 3.02
C ILE A 179 5.48 -10.51 2.62
N ILE A 180 5.86 -9.64 1.69
CA ILE A 180 4.90 -8.75 1.03
C ILE A 180 4.31 -9.41 -0.21
N GLY A 181 3.04 -9.13 -0.46
CA GLY A 181 2.35 -9.67 -1.64
C GLY A 181 2.65 -8.93 -2.92
N LEU A 182 3.07 -7.66 -2.82
CA LEU A 182 3.27 -6.80 -3.98
C LEU A 182 4.42 -7.27 -4.88
N ASN A 183 4.11 -7.52 -6.14
CA ASN A 183 5.13 -7.61 -7.20
C ASN A 183 5.50 -6.19 -7.63
N ILE A 184 6.65 -5.71 -7.13
CA ILE A 184 7.09 -4.32 -7.35
C ILE A 184 7.35 -4.03 -8.82
N LYS A 185 7.95 -4.95 -9.57
CA LYS A 185 8.20 -4.75 -11.00
C LYS A 185 6.89 -4.54 -11.76
N LYS A 186 5.89 -5.40 -11.49
CA LYS A 186 4.57 -5.31 -12.08
C LYS A 186 3.86 -4.01 -11.69
N PHE A 187 3.91 -3.62 -10.40
CA PHE A 187 3.32 -2.37 -9.95
C PHE A 187 3.94 -1.18 -10.68
N PHE A 188 5.27 -1.11 -10.73
CA PHE A 188 5.97 -0.01 -11.37
C PHE A 188 5.74 0.04 -12.88
N SER A 189 5.57 -1.08 -13.58
CA SER A 189 5.23 -1.06 -15.02
C SER A 189 3.90 -0.32 -15.28
N TYR A 190 2.95 -0.38 -14.35
CA TYR A 190 1.69 0.36 -14.46
C TYR A 190 1.82 1.85 -14.08
N PHE A 191 2.64 2.16 -13.08
CA PHE A 191 2.64 3.49 -12.47
C PHE A 191 3.83 4.37 -12.86
N ILE A 192 4.92 3.82 -13.41
CA ILE A 192 6.07 4.62 -13.87
C ILE A 192 5.70 5.61 -14.98
N ASN A 193 4.72 5.24 -15.81
CA ASN A 193 4.21 6.07 -16.89
C ASN A 193 3.00 6.93 -16.47
N PHE A 194 2.66 6.96 -15.17
CA PHE A 194 1.57 7.79 -14.69
C PHE A 194 1.95 9.27 -14.87
N ASN A 195 1.28 9.95 -15.80
CA ASN A 195 1.66 11.28 -16.27
C ASN A 195 1.66 12.34 -15.16
N LEU A 196 0.86 12.15 -14.12
CA LEU A 196 0.82 13.06 -12.97
C LEU A 196 2.07 12.94 -12.08
N THR A 197 2.82 11.84 -12.15
CA THR A 197 4.03 11.66 -11.34
C THR A 197 5.24 12.21 -12.07
N LYS A 198 5.92 13.20 -11.47
CA LYS A 198 7.23 13.70 -11.92
C LYS A 198 8.35 13.15 -11.04
N ASN A 199 8.13 13.13 -9.74
CA ASN A 199 9.10 12.75 -8.73
C ASN A 199 8.62 11.53 -7.94
N ILE A 200 9.55 10.67 -7.53
CA ILE A 200 9.28 9.49 -6.71
C ILE A 200 10.15 9.54 -5.46
N LEU A 201 9.53 9.51 -4.28
CA LEU A 201 10.22 9.33 -3.01
C LEU A 201 10.06 7.88 -2.54
N ILE A 202 11.17 7.18 -2.40
CA ILE A 202 11.22 5.83 -1.88
C ILE A 202 11.69 5.87 -0.44
N ILE A 203 10.82 5.50 0.48
CA ILE A 203 11.13 5.35 1.90
C ILE A 203 11.42 3.88 2.14
N GLY A 204 12.71 3.56 2.22
CA GLY A 204 13.22 2.23 2.46
C GLY A 204 13.67 2.02 3.90
N GLU A 205 14.13 0.82 4.17
CA GLU A 205 14.59 0.39 5.49
C GLU A 205 15.91 -0.37 5.39
N ILE A 206 16.68 -0.35 6.48
CA ILE A 206 17.81 -1.29 6.64
C ILE A 206 17.28 -2.74 6.53
N GLY A 207 18.12 -3.66 6.05
CA GLY A 207 17.75 -5.07 5.85
C GLY A 207 16.86 -5.35 4.63
N SER A 208 16.20 -4.34 4.05
CA SER A 208 15.38 -4.51 2.85
C SER A 208 16.24 -4.52 1.58
N THR A 209 15.88 -5.36 0.61
CA THR A 209 16.50 -5.39 -0.73
C THR A 209 15.59 -4.78 -1.80
N ILE A 210 14.41 -4.32 -1.39
CA ILE A 210 13.37 -3.80 -2.29
C ILE A 210 13.87 -2.58 -3.07
N GLU A 211 14.65 -1.72 -2.45
CA GLU A 211 15.18 -0.50 -3.04
C GLU A 211 16.08 -0.79 -4.25
N ASN A 212 16.74 -1.94 -4.29
CA ASN A 212 17.56 -2.34 -5.43
C ASN A 212 16.75 -2.49 -6.73
N GLN A 213 15.45 -2.76 -6.62
CA GLN A 213 14.58 -2.92 -7.80
C GLN A 213 14.35 -1.59 -8.53
N PHE A 214 14.53 -0.45 -7.84
CA PHE A 214 14.35 0.88 -8.40
C PHE A 214 15.57 1.39 -9.17
N LEU A 215 16.74 0.82 -8.96
CA LEU A 215 17.99 1.25 -9.59
C LEU A 215 17.98 1.21 -11.12
N LYS A 216 17.07 0.44 -11.70
CA LYS A 216 16.90 0.30 -13.15
C LYS A 216 16.00 1.36 -13.78
N TYR A 217 15.24 2.11 -12.97
CA TYR A 217 14.25 3.08 -13.48
C TYR A 217 14.87 4.47 -13.56
N LYS A 218 15.19 4.93 -14.78
CA LYS A 218 15.81 6.26 -15.03
C LYS A 218 14.86 7.31 -15.59
N LYS A 219 13.59 6.94 -15.89
CA LYS A 219 12.63 7.83 -16.57
C LYS A 219 12.04 8.94 -15.69
N LYS A 220 12.15 8.84 -14.37
CA LYS A 220 11.63 9.80 -13.40
C LYS A 220 12.72 10.18 -12.42
N LYS A 221 12.62 11.36 -11.80
CA LYS A 221 13.50 11.74 -10.69
C LYS A 221 13.14 10.88 -9.47
N ILE A 222 14.09 10.09 -8.98
CA ILE A 222 13.90 9.20 -7.83
C ILE A 222 14.78 9.67 -6.69
N PHE A 223 14.19 9.80 -5.52
CA PHE A 223 14.82 10.16 -4.27
C PHE A 223 14.64 9.02 -3.27
N PHE A 224 15.63 8.81 -2.44
CA PHE A 224 15.59 7.78 -1.41
C PHE A 224 15.69 8.40 -0.02
N PHE A 225 14.95 7.85 0.90
CA PHE A 225 15.18 8.00 2.33
C PHE A 225 15.25 6.59 2.92
N ILE A 226 16.36 6.27 3.59
CA ILE A 226 16.56 4.96 4.20
C ILE A 226 16.47 5.11 5.72
N SER A 227 15.46 4.49 6.29
CA SER A 227 15.24 4.52 7.73
C SER A 227 16.16 3.53 8.45
N GLY A 228 16.58 3.88 9.66
CA GLY A 228 17.37 3.01 10.54
C GLY A 228 18.86 2.97 10.27
N ILE A 229 19.44 3.86 9.44
CA ILE A 229 20.88 3.88 9.12
C ILE A 229 21.75 3.95 10.40
N PHE A 230 21.28 4.67 11.41
CA PHE A 230 22.01 4.87 12.68
C PHE A 230 21.51 3.93 13.80
N SER A 231 20.70 2.91 13.47
CA SER A 231 20.25 1.96 14.50
C SER A 231 21.40 1.08 14.99
N PRO A 232 21.39 0.68 16.26
CA PRO A 232 22.35 -0.28 16.77
C PRO A 232 22.33 -1.60 15.98
N LEU A 233 23.48 -2.29 15.92
CA LEU A 233 23.59 -3.60 15.29
C LEU A 233 22.71 -4.64 16.02
N LYS A 234 22.20 -5.61 15.27
CA LYS A 234 21.37 -6.72 15.76
C LYS A 234 20.03 -6.31 16.40
N THR A 235 19.59 -5.06 16.24
CA THR A 235 18.28 -4.61 16.69
C THR A 235 17.26 -4.68 15.57
N THR A 236 16.01 -5.03 15.91
CA THR A 236 14.86 -4.92 15.00
C THR A 236 14.27 -3.52 15.08
N MET A 237 13.97 -2.92 13.94
CA MET A 237 13.44 -1.55 13.85
C MET A 237 11.95 -1.57 13.49
N GLY A 238 11.11 -1.95 14.46
CA GLY A 238 9.64 -1.86 14.33
C GLY A 238 8.99 -2.85 13.35
N HIS A 239 9.66 -3.22 12.27
CA HIS A 239 9.21 -4.22 11.31
C HIS A 239 10.05 -5.48 11.40
N SER A 240 9.43 -6.64 11.31
CA SER A 240 10.10 -7.96 11.46
C SER A 240 11.20 -8.22 10.41
N GLY A 241 11.14 -7.53 9.26
CA GLY A 241 12.17 -7.60 8.22
C GLY A 241 13.24 -6.50 8.27
N ALA A 242 13.14 -5.55 9.21
CA ALA A 242 14.09 -4.43 9.34
C ALA A 242 15.16 -4.76 10.38
N ILE A 243 16.08 -5.68 10.04
CA ILE A 243 17.16 -6.14 10.92
C ILE A 243 18.49 -5.57 10.41
N ASN A 244 19.26 -4.93 11.30
CA ASN A 244 20.61 -4.49 11.04
C ASN A 244 21.60 -5.62 11.34
N ASN A 245 21.86 -6.48 10.36
CA ASN A 245 22.76 -7.64 10.55
C ASN A 245 24.25 -7.27 10.42
N LYS A 246 24.62 -6.38 9.49
CA LYS A 246 26.02 -5.99 9.24
C LYS A 246 26.08 -4.54 8.74
N PHE A 247 26.84 -3.70 9.41
CA PHE A 247 27.08 -2.31 9.03
C PHE A 247 27.62 -2.16 7.60
N ASN A 248 28.50 -3.06 7.18
CA ASN A 248 29.08 -3.06 5.83
C ASN A 248 28.02 -3.24 4.73
N ASP A 249 26.94 -3.98 4.98
CA ASP A 249 25.88 -4.19 3.98
C ASP A 249 25.03 -2.92 3.80
N ILE A 250 24.83 -2.17 4.87
CA ILE A 250 24.17 -0.86 4.82
C ILE A 250 25.02 0.13 4.02
N LEU A 251 26.32 0.22 4.29
CA LEU A 251 27.24 1.10 3.57
C LEU A 251 27.31 0.75 2.08
N LYS A 252 27.37 -0.54 1.73
CA LYS A 252 27.33 -1.01 0.33
C LYS A 252 26.02 -0.60 -0.35
N LYS A 253 24.88 -0.76 0.34
CA LYS A 253 23.57 -0.34 -0.16
C LYS A 253 23.51 1.17 -0.43
N ILE A 254 23.95 1.98 0.55
CA ILE A 254 23.98 3.44 0.43
C ILE A 254 24.90 3.87 -0.72
N LYS A 255 26.13 3.33 -0.81
CA LYS A 255 27.06 3.63 -1.91
C LYS A 255 26.44 3.29 -3.27
N LYS A 256 25.75 2.14 -3.38
CA LYS A 256 25.09 1.71 -4.60
C LYS A 256 23.95 2.65 -5.03
N ILE A 257 23.14 3.12 -4.08
CA ILE A 257 22.06 4.05 -4.36
C ILE A 257 22.62 5.43 -4.71
N LYS A 258 23.57 5.97 -3.93
CA LYS A 258 24.20 7.28 -4.14
C LYS A 258 24.86 7.41 -5.51
N LYS A 259 25.32 6.30 -6.11
CA LYS A 259 25.90 6.31 -7.47
C LYS A 259 24.92 6.82 -8.54
N TYR A 260 23.60 6.68 -8.32
CA TYR A 260 22.60 6.97 -9.33
C TYR A 260 21.50 7.92 -8.87
N PHE A 261 21.28 8.07 -7.55
CA PHE A 261 20.14 8.78 -6.99
C PHE A 261 20.52 9.59 -5.75
N LEU A 262 19.76 10.63 -5.49
CA LEU A 262 19.89 11.44 -4.27
C LEU A 262 19.26 10.68 -3.09
N ILE A 263 20.02 10.58 -2.00
CA ILE A 263 19.54 10.08 -0.71
C ILE A 263 19.33 11.27 0.22
N LEU A 264 18.11 11.42 0.73
CA LEU A 264 17.79 12.38 1.77
C LEU A 264 18.33 11.88 3.11
N ASN A 265 19.09 12.69 3.82
CA ASN A 265 19.59 12.36 5.15
C ASN A 265 18.48 12.46 6.19
N ASN A 266 17.55 13.39 5.98
CA ASN A 266 16.36 13.60 6.80
C ASN A 266 15.13 13.81 5.91
N LEU A 267 13.96 13.34 6.36
CA LEU A 267 12.71 13.58 5.63
C LEU A 267 12.34 15.08 5.51
N ASN A 268 12.88 15.95 6.36
CA ASN A 268 12.69 17.39 6.21
C ASN A 268 13.29 17.94 4.91
N GLU A 269 14.30 17.25 4.34
CA GLU A 269 14.93 17.59 3.05
C GLU A 269 14.01 17.30 1.85
N ILE A 270 12.75 16.93 2.07
CA ILE A 270 11.74 16.75 1.01
C ILE A 270 11.53 18.02 0.17
N ASN A 271 11.90 19.17 0.70
CA ASN A 271 11.93 20.46 -0.02
C ASN A 271 12.93 20.47 -1.19
N LEU A 272 13.94 19.59 -1.19
CA LEU A 272 14.89 19.41 -2.30
C LEU A 272 14.27 18.71 -3.51
N ILE A 273 13.09 18.08 -3.32
CA ILE A 273 12.32 17.44 -4.39
C ILE A 273 11.56 18.56 -5.15
N LYS A 274 12.18 19.08 -6.19
CA LYS A 274 11.56 20.09 -7.08
C LYS A 274 11.34 19.54 -8.49
#